data_79a3ca2bed3c776c1f1cae78d550f1d3
#
_entry.id   79a3ca2bed3c776c1f1cae78d550f1d3
#
_cell.length_a   1.000
_cell.length_b   1.000
_cell.length_c   1.000
_cell.angle_alpha   90.00
_cell.angle_beta   90.00
_cell.angle_gamma   90.00
#
_symmetry.space_group_name_H-M   'P 1'
#
loop_
_entity.id
_entity.type
_entity.pdbx_description
1 polymer ?
#
loop_
_entity_poly.entity_id
_entity_poly.type
_entity_poly.pdbx_seq_one_letter_code
_entity_poly.pdbx_strand_id
1 'polypeptide(L)'
;MYKRQDPKDIIKQGKFAASGYPKCLLCKENEGYAGNLSHPARQNLRVIPLELSGEKYYMQYSPYVYYNEHCIVFNDKHIPMKINKSTFKKLIEFTDMFPHYTLGSNADLPIVGGSILSHDHFQGGAYEFPMARAEYVYTFKLDRFSDVNAGILNWPMSVIRLSSNNKDSLVNACDYILDKWKNYTCLLYTSPSPRD
;
A
#
# COMPACT_ATOMS: atom_id res chain seq x y z
N MET A 1 28.88 18.83 8.64
CA MET A 1 27.47 18.39 8.43
C MET A 1 27.50 17.19 7.49
N TYR A 2 27.47 15.96 7.99
CA TYR A 2 27.47 14.75 7.15
C TYR A 2 26.09 14.62 6.48
N LYS A 3 26.01 14.83 5.17
CA LYS A 3 24.82 14.45 4.41
C LYS A 3 24.68 12.93 4.48
N ARG A 4 23.66 12.45 5.16
CA ARG A 4 23.27 11.04 5.12
C ARG A 4 22.89 10.75 3.66
N GLN A 5 23.73 10.03 2.95
CA GLN A 5 23.42 9.57 1.59
C GLN A 5 22.28 8.56 1.68
N ASP A 6 21.28 8.71 0.81
CA ASP A 6 20.21 7.72 0.69
C ASP A 6 20.85 6.37 0.27
N PRO A 7 20.60 5.27 0.99
CA PRO A 7 21.10 3.95 0.60
C PRO A 7 20.80 3.58 -0.85
N LYS A 8 19.71 4.12 -1.42
CA LYS A 8 19.37 3.96 -2.85
C LYS A 8 20.37 4.59 -3.79
N ASP A 9 20.99 5.70 -3.39
CA ASP A 9 22.00 6.40 -4.23
C ASP A 9 23.34 5.65 -4.23
N ILE A 10 23.68 5.01 -3.12
CA ILE A 10 24.87 4.16 -3.01
C ILE A 10 24.71 2.91 -3.90
N ILE A 11 23.52 2.30 -3.90
CA ILE A 11 23.21 1.13 -4.74
C ILE A 11 23.26 1.50 -6.24
N LYS A 12 22.79 2.69 -6.64
CA LYS A 12 22.82 3.17 -8.02
C LYS A 12 24.24 3.44 -8.54
N GLN A 13 25.18 3.79 -7.66
CA GLN A 13 26.57 4.08 -8.05
C GLN A 13 27.44 2.82 -8.18
N GLY A 14 27.02 1.69 -7.61
CA GLY A 14 27.76 0.43 -7.68
C GLY A 14 27.48 -0.34 -8.97
N LYS A 15 28.49 -0.43 -9.86
CA LYS A 15 28.48 -1.33 -11.03
C LYS A 15 28.69 -2.81 -10.65
N PHE A 16 28.14 -3.26 -9.51
CA PHE A 16 28.30 -4.63 -9.07
C PHE A 16 27.11 -5.46 -9.56
N ALA A 17 27.39 -6.66 -10.09
CA ALA A 17 26.34 -7.61 -10.43
C ALA A 17 25.50 -7.88 -9.17
N ALA A 18 24.21 -7.54 -9.21
CA ALA A 18 23.32 -7.79 -8.13
C ALA A 18 23.28 -9.30 -7.87
N SER A 19 23.53 -9.74 -6.64
CA SER A 19 23.52 -11.16 -6.27
C SER A 19 22.13 -11.80 -6.41
N GLY A 20 21.09 -11.01 -6.65
CA GLY A 20 19.69 -11.48 -6.69
C GLY A 20 19.15 -11.97 -5.34
N TYR A 21 19.91 -11.80 -4.24
CA TYR A 21 19.52 -12.20 -2.90
C TYR A 21 19.91 -11.13 -1.86
N PRO A 22 18.97 -10.69 -0.99
CA PRO A 22 17.52 -10.87 -1.14
C PRO A 22 17.01 -10.27 -2.46
N LYS A 23 15.89 -10.78 -3.00
CA LYS A 23 15.34 -10.32 -4.30
C LYS A 23 14.97 -8.84 -4.30
N CYS A 24 14.49 -8.30 -3.19
CA CYS A 24 14.22 -6.87 -3.01
C CYS A 24 14.31 -6.47 -1.53
N LEU A 25 14.15 -5.17 -1.24
CA LEU A 25 14.24 -4.59 0.10
C LEU A 25 13.10 -5.02 1.04
N LEU A 26 12.02 -5.64 0.54
CA LEU A 26 10.87 -6.09 1.33
C LEU A 26 10.86 -7.60 1.58
N CYS A 27 11.70 -8.38 0.91
CA CYS A 27 11.74 -9.82 1.15
C CYS A 27 12.10 -10.14 2.60
N LYS A 28 11.45 -11.16 3.19
CA LYS A 28 11.70 -11.59 4.59
C LYS A 28 13.16 -11.96 4.87
N GLU A 29 13.88 -12.37 3.85
CA GLU A 29 15.32 -12.67 3.90
C GLU A 29 16.18 -11.46 4.27
N ASN A 30 15.60 -10.26 4.29
CA ASN A 30 16.26 -9.07 4.83
C ASN A 30 16.34 -9.08 6.36
N GLU A 31 15.54 -9.88 7.07
CA GLU A 31 15.62 -9.98 8.53
C GLU A 31 16.99 -10.48 8.95
N GLY A 32 17.70 -9.66 9.74
CA GLY A 32 19.05 -9.96 10.21
C GLY A 32 20.12 -9.96 9.11
N TYR A 33 19.82 -9.54 7.88
CA TYR A 33 20.75 -9.60 6.76
C TYR A 33 21.97 -8.69 6.98
N ALA A 34 23.16 -9.27 6.83
CA ALA A 34 24.43 -8.56 7.04
C ALA A 34 24.74 -7.49 5.98
N GLY A 35 24.10 -7.59 4.81
CA GLY A 35 24.36 -6.71 3.68
C GLY A 35 25.49 -7.19 2.78
N ASN A 36 25.61 -6.57 1.60
CA ASN A 36 26.70 -6.71 0.67
C ASN A 36 26.87 -5.40 -0.13
N LEU A 37 27.79 -5.37 -1.11
CA LEU A 37 28.06 -4.16 -1.92
C LEU A 37 26.86 -3.66 -2.76
N SER A 38 25.91 -4.55 -3.08
CA SER A 38 24.74 -4.24 -3.90
C SER A 38 23.42 -4.18 -3.11
N HIS A 39 23.42 -4.61 -1.84
CA HIS A 39 22.22 -4.66 -1.01
C HIS A 39 22.53 -4.24 0.44
N PRO A 40 21.79 -3.26 1.00
CA PRO A 40 22.10 -2.71 2.32
C PRO A 40 21.89 -3.73 3.44
N ALA A 41 22.69 -3.59 4.50
CA ALA A 41 22.52 -4.36 5.73
C ALA A 41 21.16 -4.05 6.39
N ARG A 42 20.54 -5.08 6.99
CA ARG A 42 19.28 -5.06 7.72
C ARG A 42 19.36 -5.83 9.04
N GLN A 43 20.50 -5.78 9.71
CA GLN A 43 20.80 -6.60 10.90
C GLN A 43 19.81 -6.40 12.04
N ASN A 44 19.29 -5.18 12.21
CA ASN A 44 18.32 -4.84 13.25
C ASN A 44 16.85 -4.98 12.80
N LEU A 45 16.62 -5.38 11.54
CA LEU A 45 15.27 -5.61 11.06
C LEU A 45 14.68 -6.84 11.74
N ARG A 46 13.41 -6.73 12.13
CA ARG A 46 12.57 -7.84 12.61
C ARG A 46 11.26 -7.81 11.86
N VAL A 47 10.71 -8.99 11.64
CA VAL A 47 9.42 -9.15 10.95
C VAL A 47 8.44 -9.88 11.87
N ILE A 48 7.19 -9.45 11.85
CA ILE A 48 6.09 -10.03 12.61
C ILE A 48 5.20 -10.80 11.63
N PRO A 49 5.03 -12.11 11.81
CA PRO A 49 4.18 -12.90 10.91
C PRO A 49 2.70 -12.51 11.10
N LEU A 50 1.98 -12.38 9.99
CA LEU A 50 0.55 -12.11 9.91
C LEU A 50 -0.10 -13.06 8.92
N GLU A 51 -1.41 -13.22 9.07
CA GLU A 51 -2.26 -13.87 8.07
C GLU A 51 -3.34 -12.88 7.62
N LEU A 52 -3.44 -12.65 6.32
CA LEU A 52 -4.44 -11.77 5.70
C LEU A 52 -5.13 -12.53 4.57
N SER A 53 -6.43 -12.70 4.68
CA SER A 53 -7.27 -13.44 3.73
C SER A 53 -6.74 -14.85 3.41
N GLY A 54 -6.22 -15.56 4.44
CA GLY A 54 -5.65 -16.90 4.31
C GLY A 54 -4.27 -16.94 3.64
N GLU A 55 -3.66 -15.79 3.39
CA GLU A 55 -2.31 -15.69 2.85
C GLU A 55 -1.33 -15.21 3.93
N LYS A 56 -0.10 -15.70 3.85
CA LYS A 56 0.97 -15.33 4.77
C LYS A 56 1.59 -14.00 4.41
N TYR A 57 1.60 -13.09 5.35
CA TYR A 57 2.20 -11.76 5.29
C TYR A 57 3.18 -11.56 6.46
N TYR A 58 3.90 -10.47 6.39
CA TYR A 58 4.75 -10.00 7.49
C TYR A 58 4.58 -8.49 7.66
N MET A 59 4.69 -8.03 8.89
CA MET A 59 4.81 -6.62 9.21
C MET A 59 6.22 -6.32 9.70
N GLN A 60 6.79 -5.20 9.27
CA GLN A 60 8.05 -4.65 9.77
C GLN A 60 7.91 -3.14 9.98
N TYR A 61 8.59 -2.61 11.00
CA TYR A 61 8.75 -1.17 11.10
C TYR A 61 9.73 -0.68 10.03
N SER A 62 9.35 0.41 9.38
CA SER A 62 10.18 1.01 8.34
C SER A 62 11.36 1.76 8.97
N PRO A 63 12.56 1.70 8.38
CA PRO A 63 13.66 2.57 8.77
C PRO A 63 13.40 4.04 8.43
N TYR A 64 12.40 4.32 7.59
CA TYR A 64 11.94 5.65 7.22
C TYR A 64 10.74 6.02 8.08
N VAL A 65 10.98 6.78 9.15
CA VAL A 65 9.91 7.18 10.09
C VAL A 65 9.23 8.43 9.54
N TYR A 66 8.24 8.26 8.67
CA TYR A 66 7.43 9.38 8.16
C TYR A 66 6.40 9.86 9.17
N TYR A 67 5.91 8.96 10.02
CA TYR A 67 4.96 9.19 11.11
C TYR A 67 5.12 8.07 12.16
N ASN A 68 4.37 8.18 13.26
CA ASN A 68 4.49 7.24 14.38
C ASN A 68 4.22 5.79 13.93
N GLU A 69 5.09 4.89 14.35
CA GLU A 69 5.02 3.45 14.07
C GLU A 69 4.88 3.12 12.57
N HIS A 70 5.50 3.94 11.69
CA HIS A 70 5.46 3.68 10.24
C HIS A 70 5.92 2.26 9.95
N CYS A 71 5.02 1.47 9.38
CA CYS A 71 5.24 0.05 9.10
C CYS A 71 4.96 -0.30 7.64
N ILE A 72 5.52 -1.41 7.22
CA ILE A 72 5.27 -2.02 5.92
C ILE A 72 4.74 -3.43 6.18
N VAL A 73 3.61 -3.76 5.56
CA VAL A 73 3.00 -5.09 5.57
C VAL A 73 3.19 -5.69 4.18
N PHE A 74 3.87 -6.82 4.07
CA PHE A 74 4.28 -7.38 2.78
C PHE A 74 4.02 -8.88 2.69
N ASN A 75 3.77 -9.35 1.48
CA ASN A 75 3.48 -10.76 1.20
C ASN A 75 4.72 -11.65 1.46
N ASP A 76 4.53 -12.86 1.98
CA ASP A 76 5.61 -13.86 2.14
C ASP A 76 6.28 -14.19 0.79
N LYS A 77 5.52 -14.15 -0.29
CA LYS A 77 6.00 -14.43 -1.64
C LYS A 77 6.40 -13.14 -2.34
N HIS A 78 7.52 -13.17 -3.04
CA HIS A 78 7.93 -12.07 -3.91
C HIS A 78 7.09 -12.07 -5.19
N ILE A 79 5.89 -11.51 -5.12
CA ILE A 79 4.92 -11.38 -6.21
C ILE A 79 4.61 -9.91 -6.47
N PRO A 80 4.33 -9.52 -7.73
CA PRO A 80 4.00 -8.14 -8.06
C PRO A 80 2.73 -7.66 -7.37
N MET A 81 2.68 -6.36 -7.07
CA MET A 81 1.48 -5.69 -6.59
C MET A 81 0.37 -5.78 -7.63
N LYS A 82 -0.84 -6.04 -7.17
CA LYS A 82 -2.05 -6.00 -7.99
C LYS A 82 -3.24 -5.56 -7.13
N ILE A 83 -3.79 -4.37 -7.43
CA ILE A 83 -4.95 -3.86 -6.72
C ILE A 83 -6.22 -4.54 -7.23
N ASN A 84 -6.93 -5.20 -6.33
CA ASN A 84 -8.17 -5.92 -6.60
C ASN A 84 -9.02 -6.03 -5.32
N LYS A 85 -10.14 -6.74 -5.38
CA LYS A 85 -11.03 -6.97 -4.24
C LYS A 85 -10.32 -7.52 -3.00
N SER A 86 -9.39 -8.47 -3.18
CA SER A 86 -8.62 -9.06 -2.07
C SER A 86 -7.76 -8.02 -1.36
N THR A 87 -7.26 -7.00 -2.08
CA THR A 87 -6.53 -5.87 -1.48
C THR A 87 -7.38 -5.16 -0.44
N PHE A 88 -8.61 -4.76 -0.79
CA PHE A 88 -9.51 -4.07 0.16
C PHE A 88 -9.83 -4.94 1.37
N LYS A 89 -10.07 -6.23 1.14
CA LYS A 89 -10.32 -7.19 2.23
C LYS A 89 -9.13 -7.25 3.20
N LYS A 90 -7.91 -7.38 2.69
CA LYS A 90 -6.68 -7.43 3.51
C LYS A 90 -6.45 -6.15 4.31
N LEU A 91 -6.74 -4.97 3.72
CA LEU A 91 -6.65 -3.69 4.44
C LEU A 91 -7.60 -3.64 5.65
N ILE A 92 -8.84 -4.10 5.47
CA ILE A 92 -9.83 -4.15 6.56
C ILE A 92 -9.43 -5.19 7.62
N GLU A 93 -9.03 -6.38 7.23
CA GLU A 93 -8.58 -7.44 8.16
C GLU A 93 -7.40 -6.98 9.02
N PHE A 94 -6.45 -6.25 8.42
CA PHE A 94 -5.33 -5.69 9.18
C PHE A 94 -5.80 -4.66 10.21
N THR A 95 -6.68 -3.74 9.83
CA THR A 95 -7.18 -2.73 10.77
C THR A 95 -8.13 -3.30 11.82
N ASP A 96 -8.70 -4.47 11.61
CA ASP A 96 -9.41 -5.24 12.66
C ASP A 96 -8.44 -5.79 13.70
N MET A 97 -7.28 -6.30 13.27
CA MET A 97 -6.25 -6.77 14.19
C MET A 97 -5.56 -5.62 14.94
N PHE A 98 -5.40 -4.48 14.28
CA PHE A 98 -4.71 -3.29 14.80
C PHE A 98 -5.59 -2.03 14.65
N PRO A 99 -6.65 -1.86 15.50
CA PRO A 99 -7.62 -0.77 15.31
C PRO A 99 -7.07 0.65 15.45
N HIS A 100 -5.88 0.79 16.02
CA HIS A 100 -5.18 2.07 16.18
C HIS A 100 -4.24 2.41 15.00
N TYR A 101 -4.15 1.51 14.01
CA TYR A 101 -3.37 1.75 12.80
C TYR A 101 -4.24 2.21 11.63
N THR A 102 -3.63 2.96 10.75
CA THR A 102 -4.10 3.15 9.38
C THR A 102 -3.26 2.30 8.45
N LEU A 103 -3.86 1.64 7.47
CA LEU A 103 -3.16 0.90 6.42
C LEU A 103 -3.65 1.33 5.04
N GLY A 104 -2.73 1.51 4.12
CA GLY A 104 -3.01 1.88 2.74
C GLY A 104 -2.17 1.10 1.75
N SER A 105 -2.64 1.02 0.51
CA SER A 105 -1.89 0.48 -0.61
C SER A 105 -1.36 1.60 -1.50
N ASN A 106 -0.17 1.42 -2.05
CA ASN A 106 0.27 2.21 -3.20
C ASN A 106 -0.54 1.78 -4.44
N ALA A 107 -0.57 2.65 -5.47
CA ALA A 107 -1.04 2.23 -6.77
C ALA A 107 -0.10 1.15 -7.36
N ASP A 108 -0.67 0.23 -8.13
CA ASP A 108 0.08 -0.84 -8.82
C ASP A 108 0.67 -0.39 -10.17
N LEU A 109 0.70 0.92 -10.41
CA LEU A 109 1.19 1.54 -11.65
C LEU A 109 2.48 2.34 -11.40
N PRO A 110 3.53 2.17 -12.23
CA PRO A 110 4.81 2.83 -12.03
C PRO A 110 4.76 4.35 -12.17
N ILE A 111 3.86 4.89 -12.99
CA ILE A 111 3.77 6.32 -13.31
C ILE A 111 3.05 7.15 -12.24
N VAL A 112 2.35 6.53 -11.30
CA VAL A 112 1.59 7.22 -10.23
C VAL A 112 2.27 7.17 -8.87
N GLY A 113 3.59 6.94 -8.83
CA GLY A 113 4.39 7.05 -7.62
C GLY A 113 4.49 5.79 -6.76
N GLY A 114 4.01 4.65 -7.23
CA GLY A 114 4.22 3.37 -6.56
C GLY A 114 5.71 3.00 -6.50
N SER A 115 6.18 2.51 -5.36
CA SER A 115 7.55 2.01 -5.18
C SER A 115 7.53 0.51 -4.91
N ILE A 116 8.59 -0.19 -5.35
CA ILE A 116 8.76 -1.64 -5.14
C ILE A 116 7.53 -2.44 -5.62
N LEU A 117 7.04 -2.12 -6.82
CA LEU A 117 5.84 -2.74 -7.41
C LEU A 117 6.01 -4.24 -7.67
N SER A 118 7.26 -4.74 -7.66
CA SER A 118 7.57 -6.16 -7.83
C SER A 118 7.26 -7.01 -6.59
N HIS A 119 6.92 -6.40 -5.46
CA HIS A 119 6.60 -7.11 -4.22
C HIS A 119 5.32 -6.54 -3.60
N ASP A 120 4.29 -7.36 -3.51
CA ASP A 120 2.99 -6.99 -2.94
C ASP A 120 3.13 -6.54 -1.49
N HIS A 121 2.72 -5.30 -1.21
CA HIS A 121 2.88 -4.69 0.11
C HIS A 121 1.90 -3.55 0.36
N PHE A 122 1.70 -3.24 1.63
CA PHE A 122 0.93 -2.13 2.17
C PHE A 122 1.82 -1.29 3.08
N GLN A 123 1.42 -0.04 3.32
CA GLN A 123 2.10 0.87 4.24
C GLN A 123 1.10 1.46 5.23
N GLY A 124 1.51 1.57 6.49
CA GLY A 124 0.64 2.07 7.54
C GLY A 124 1.41 2.46 8.80
N GLY A 125 0.66 2.71 9.87
CA GLY A 125 1.19 3.04 11.17
C GLY A 125 0.15 3.66 12.09
N ALA A 126 0.54 3.99 13.31
CA ALA A 126 -0.32 4.65 14.30
C ALA A 126 -0.43 6.16 14.00
N TYR A 127 -1.09 6.49 12.90
CA TYR A 127 -1.24 7.87 12.43
C TYR A 127 -2.58 8.11 11.75
N GLU A 128 -3.28 9.14 12.16
CA GLU A 128 -4.47 9.63 11.48
C GLU A 128 -4.11 10.68 10.43
N PHE A 129 -4.26 10.35 9.16
CA PHE A 129 -3.98 11.29 8.09
C PHE A 129 -4.99 12.45 8.08
N PRO A 130 -4.55 13.70 7.79
CA PRO A 130 -5.48 14.84 7.70
C PRO A 130 -6.66 14.61 6.76
N MET A 131 -6.48 13.82 5.71
CA MET A 131 -7.54 13.42 4.79
C MET A 131 -8.67 12.67 5.51
N ALA A 132 -8.39 11.92 6.58
CA ALA A 132 -9.42 11.21 7.37
C ALA A 132 -10.40 12.19 8.03
N ARG A 133 -9.98 13.42 8.34
CA ARG A 133 -10.78 14.48 8.95
C ARG A 133 -11.40 15.45 7.95
N ALA A 134 -11.08 15.33 6.66
CA ALA A 134 -11.61 16.21 5.63
C ALA A 134 -13.14 16.08 5.52
N GLU A 135 -13.82 17.19 5.28
CA GLU A 135 -15.26 17.23 5.13
C GLU A 135 -15.69 16.73 3.73
N TYR A 136 -16.96 16.34 3.61
CA TYR A 136 -17.53 16.01 2.31
C TYR A 136 -17.88 17.30 1.54
N VAL A 137 -17.46 17.38 0.28
CA VAL A 137 -17.98 18.38 -0.67
C VAL A 137 -19.32 17.92 -1.22
N TYR A 138 -19.45 16.63 -1.48
CA TYR A 138 -20.64 16.04 -2.06
C TYR A 138 -20.81 14.60 -1.56
N THR A 139 -22.04 14.25 -1.19
CA THR A 139 -22.41 12.88 -0.82
C THR A 139 -23.34 12.29 -1.88
N PHE A 140 -23.22 11.00 -2.14
CA PHE A 140 -24.04 10.29 -3.08
C PHE A 140 -24.39 8.90 -2.56
N LYS A 141 -25.43 8.30 -3.12
CA LYS A 141 -25.83 6.93 -2.80
C LYS A 141 -25.31 5.98 -3.87
N LEU A 142 -24.94 4.80 -3.44
CA LEU A 142 -24.64 3.67 -4.30
C LEU A 142 -25.85 2.73 -4.25
N ASP A 143 -26.67 2.73 -5.29
CA ASP A 143 -27.96 1.97 -5.33
C ASP A 143 -27.77 0.49 -4.99
N ARG A 144 -26.62 -0.08 -5.36
CA ARG A 144 -26.28 -1.49 -5.08
C ARG A 144 -25.79 -1.75 -3.65
N PHE A 145 -25.47 -0.70 -2.88
CA PHE A 145 -24.87 -0.77 -1.54
C PHE A 145 -25.51 0.29 -0.64
N SER A 146 -26.78 0.09 -0.31
CA SER A 146 -27.58 1.05 0.46
C SER A 146 -27.06 1.30 1.88
N ASP A 147 -26.28 0.38 2.42
CA ASP A 147 -25.63 0.41 3.73
C ASP A 147 -24.23 1.03 3.71
N VAL A 148 -23.76 1.52 2.54
CA VAL A 148 -22.49 2.22 2.36
C VAL A 148 -22.74 3.71 2.18
N ASN A 149 -22.19 4.52 3.09
CA ASN A 149 -22.10 5.97 2.90
C ASN A 149 -20.97 6.30 1.96
N ALA A 150 -21.24 7.13 0.95
CA ALA A 150 -20.27 7.50 -0.07
C ALA A 150 -20.25 9.02 -0.30
N GLY A 151 -19.07 9.56 -0.59
CA GLY A 151 -18.96 10.98 -0.94
C GLY A 151 -17.55 11.37 -1.37
N ILE A 152 -17.48 12.55 -1.98
CA ILE A 152 -16.23 13.20 -2.42
C ILE A 152 -15.77 14.13 -1.31
N LEU A 153 -14.49 14.07 -0.97
CA LEU A 153 -13.89 14.88 0.10
C LEU A 153 -13.41 16.24 -0.42
N ASN A 154 -13.45 17.22 0.45
CA ASN A 154 -12.74 18.49 0.28
C ASN A 154 -11.24 18.27 0.51
N TRP A 155 -10.56 17.80 -0.54
CA TRP A 155 -9.15 17.46 -0.52
C TRP A 155 -8.47 17.87 -1.83
N PRO A 156 -7.19 18.27 -1.84
CA PRO A 156 -6.49 18.71 -3.07
C PRO A 156 -6.45 17.68 -4.21
N MET A 157 -6.57 16.39 -3.88
CA MET A 157 -6.71 15.32 -4.86
C MET A 157 -8.13 14.79 -4.85
N SER A 158 -8.57 14.18 -5.96
CA SER A 158 -9.87 13.52 -6.04
C SER A 158 -9.91 12.31 -5.12
N VAL A 159 -10.75 12.34 -4.10
CA VAL A 159 -10.89 11.28 -3.10
C VAL A 159 -12.35 10.94 -2.92
N ILE A 160 -12.66 9.66 -3.00
CA ILE A 160 -13.95 9.08 -2.62
C ILE A 160 -13.77 8.41 -1.25
N ARG A 161 -14.55 8.85 -0.27
CA ARG A 161 -14.64 8.17 1.03
C ARG A 161 -15.85 7.27 1.05
N LEU A 162 -15.64 6.03 1.46
CA LEU A 162 -16.70 5.07 1.74
C LEU A 162 -16.68 4.71 3.21
N SER A 163 -17.85 4.52 3.83
CA SER A 163 -17.97 4.01 5.20
C SER A 163 -19.19 3.13 5.34
N SER A 164 -19.06 2.03 6.08
CA SER A 164 -20.13 1.10 6.41
C SER A 164 -19.79 0.32 7.67
N ASN A 165 -20.81 -0.11 8.42
CA ASN A 165 -20.64 -1.08 9.49
C ASN A 165 -20.57 -2.53 8.95
N ASN A 166 -20.91 -2.74 7.69
CA ASN A 166 -20.84 -4.02 7.01
C ASN A 166 -19.57 -4.07 6.14
N LYS A 167 -18.58 -4.82 6.59
CA LYS A 167 -17.27 -4.94 5.93
C LYS A 167 -17.37 -5.54 4.53
N ASP A 168 -18.25 -6.54 4.35
CA ASP A 168 -18.43 -7.17 3.03
C ASP A 168 -19.04 -6.21 2.03
N SER A 169 -20.04 -5.42 2.44
CA SER A 169 -20.62 -4.35 1.62
C SER A 169 -19.56 -3.31 1.27
N LEU A 170 -18.72 -2.92 2.23
CA LEU A 170 -17.65 -1.95 2.02
C LEU A 170 -16.62 -2.46 1.00
N VAL A 171 -16.15 -3.70 1.16
CA VAL A 171 -15.21 -4.34 0.21
C VAL A 171 -15.81 -4.43 -1.19
N ASN A 172 -17.09 -4.84 -1.30
CA ASN A 172 -17.78 -4.97 -2.57
C ASN A 172 -17.99 -3.59 -3.25
N ALA A 173 -18.29 -2.56 -2.49
CA ALA A 173 -18.42 -1.20 -2.99
C ALA A 173 -17.06 -0.65 -3.50
N CYS A 174 -15.97 -0.87 -2.76
CA CYS A 174 -14.62 -0.51 -3.20
C CYS A 174 -14.24 -1.20 -4.53
N ASP A 175 -14.48 -2.51 -4.62
CA ASP A 175 -14.20 -3.30 -5.81
C ASP A 175 -15.05 -2.83 -7.02
N TYR A 176 -16.33 -2.57 -6.79
CA TYR A 176 -17.22 -2.01 -7.82
C TYR A 176 -16.74 -0.66 -8.35
N ILE A 177 -16.31 0.25 -7.48
CA ILE A 177 -15.79 1.56 -7.89
C ILE A 177 -14.46 1.38 -8.63
N LEU A 178 -13.57 0.50 -8.16
CA LEU A 178 -12.31 0.21 -8.83
C LEU A 178 -12.53 -0.34 -10.24
N ASP A 179 -13.49 -1.27 -10.40
CA ASP A 179 -13.84 -1.82 -11.71
C ASP A 179 -14.37 -0.73 -12.64
N LYS A 180 -15.29 0.11 -12.17
CA LYS A 180 -15.80 1.26 -12.95
C LYS A 180 -14.69 2.23 -13.33
N TRP A 181 -13.76 2.52 -12.43
CA TRP A 181 -12.62 3.37 -12.70
C TRP A 181 -11.69 2.77 -13.75
N LYS A 182 -11.34 1.50 -13.64
CA LYS A 182 -10.47 0.81 -14.62
C LYS A 182 -11.07 0.77 -16.02
N ASN A 183 -12.39 0.66 -16.11
CA ASN A 183 -13.12 0.58 -17.38
C ASN A 183 -13.63 1.94 -17.90
N TYR A 184 -13.38 3.02 -17.15
CA TYR A 184 -13.84 4.36 -17.55
C TYR A 184 -13.08 4.88 -18.77
N THR A 185 -13.83 5.34 -19.76
CA THR A 185 -13.31 6.04 -20.94
C THR A 185 -14.19 7.22 -21.27
N CYS A 186 -13.61 8.31 -21.74
CA CYS A 186 -14.34 9.41 -22.32
C CYS A 186 -13.67 9.89 -23.61
N LEU A 187 -14.34 10.78 -24.35
CA LEU A 187 -13.82 11.30 -25.64
C LEU A 187 -12.52 12.10 -25.49
N LEU A 188 -12.26 12.66 -24.31
CA LEU A 188 -11.11 13.54 -24.06
C LEU A 188 -9.91 12.79 -23.48
N TYR A 189 -10.14 11.76 -22.68
CA TYR A 189 -9.07 10.95 -22.07
C TYR A 189 -9.60 9.57 -21.62
N THR A 190 -8.69 8.65 -21.46
CA THR A 190 -8.97 7.33 -20.88
C THR A 190 -8.56 7.29 -19.41
N SER A 191 -9.07 6.32 -18.66
CA SER A 191 -8.56 6.06 -17.30
C SER A 191 -7.05 5.94 -17.33
N PRO A 192 -6.32 6.49 -16.31
CA PRO A 192 -4.87 6.32 -16.19
C PRO A 192 -4.45 4.87 -15.91
N SER A 193 -5.40 3.99 -15.61
CA SER A 193 -5.13 2.56 -15.45
C SER A 193 -4.84 1.94 -16.82
N PRO A 194 -3.68 1.29 -17.04
CA PRO A 194 -3.43 0.55 -18.26
C PRO A 194 -4.51 -0.51 -18.44
N ARG A 195 -5.00 -0.63 -19.64
CA ARG A 195 -5.76 -1.80 -20.06
C ARG A 195 -4.76 -2.79 -20.60
N ASP A 196 -4.85 -4.01 -20.12
CA ASP A 196 -4.09 -5.12 -20.67
C ASP A 196 -4.42 -5.34 -22.14
#